data_e53c2b88ec640230b613ffb927f6b12f
#
_entry.id   e53c2b88ec640230b613ffb927f6b12f
#
_cell.length_a   1.000
_cell.length_b   1.000
_cell.length_c   1.000
_cell.angle_alpha   90.00
_cell.angle_beta   90.00
_cell.angle_gamma   90.00
#
_symmetry.space_group_name_H-M   'P 1'
#
loop_
_entity.id
_entity.type
_entity.pdbx_description
1 polymer ?
#
loop_
_entity_poly.entity_id
_entity_poly.type
_entity_poly.pdbx_seq_one_letter_code
_entity_poly.pdbx_strand_id
1 'polypeptide(L)'
;MNKLCIIITLENGGMIMIKAGVIGATGYAGNELVRLLMQHTEVELKIVTSQRYIGKEFSEVYQNYKEINTLICQEEDIEKIAEECDVVFLALPHGVAAKKVTKEILEKTVIIDFGADFRLQNVNDYEKWYGLPHEGKELLRQAVYGLCEINREKIKNAKLIANPGCYTTCSILSLIPLLAENLIDKNSIIIDAKSGVSGAGRGLVTESLYCEANENMKAYKVASHRHTPEIEEQLSYVAGEKVTLSFTPHLTPMNRGILATCYANLKQGISKQEVRKAYEKWYAKEYFIRLTKEGVLPETKWVKGSNFIDIGFTVDERTNRIIVIGAIDNLVKGAAGQAVQNMNIVFGLEENTGLCQVPIFPA
;
A
#
# COMPACT_ATOMS: atom_id res chain seq x y z
N MET A 1 13.35 23.89 -9.58
CA MET A 1 12.70 23.71 -10.90
C MET A 1 11.24 23.43 -10.62
N ASN A 2 10.37 24.37 -10.99
CA ASN A 2 8.92 24.23 -10.76
C ASN A 2 8.35 23.15 -11.69
N LYS A 3 7.91 22.04 -11.13
CA LYS A 3 7.12 21.05 -11.86
C LYS A 3 5.65 21.43 -11.73
N LEU A 4 5.22 22.33 -12.60
CA LEU A 4 3.81 22.59 -12.86
C LEU A 4 3.28 21.40 -13.67
N CYS A 5 2.23 20.71 -13.22
CA CYS A 5 1.47 19.80 -14.06
C CYS A 5 0.80 20.64 -15.15
N ILE A 6 1.33 20.59 -16.35
CA ILE A 6 0.71 21.20 -17.52
C ILE A 6 -0.31 20.19 -18.05
N ILE A 7 -1.58 20.54 -17.96
CA ILE A 7 -2.65 19.86 -18.68
C ILE A 7 -2.48 20.24 -20.16
N ILE A 8 -1.93 19.32 -20.96
CA ILE A 8 -1.91 19.48 -22.42
C ILE A 8 -3.19 18.83 -22.93
N THR A 9 -4.17 19.64 -23.25
CA THR A 9 -5.31 19.26 -24.09
C THR A 9 -4.81 19.08 -25.52
N LEU A 10 -4.66 17.82 -25.95
CA LEU A 10 -4.47 17.51 -27.36
C LEU A 10 -5.87 17.39 -28.00
N GLU A 11 -6.16 18.27 -28.94
CA GLU A 11 -7.32 18.17 -29.81
C GLU A 11 -7.16 16.99 -30.79
N ASN A 12 -8.24 16.15 -30.86
CA ASN A 12 -8.52 15.17 -31.90
C ASN A 12 -7.62 13.93 -32.02
N GLY A 13 -7.75 13.06 -31.06
CA GLY A 13 -7.50 11.61 -31.16
C GLY A 13 -8.14 11.00 -29.94
N GLY A 14 -9.25 10.25 -30.10
CA GLY A 14 -9.97 9.67 -28.97
C GLY A 14 -9.01 8.87 -28.10
N MET A 15 -8.67 9.40 -26.92
CA MET A 15 -7.79 8.74 -25.96
C MET A 15 -8.53 7.52 -25.45
N ILE A 16 -7.99 6.33 -25.68
CA ILE A 16 -8.55 5.09 -25.12
C ILE A 16 -8.27 5.13 -23.63
N MET A 17 -9.30 5.44 -22.83
CA MET A 17 -9.20 5.44 -21.38
C MET A 17 -9.16 4.00 -20.85
N ILE A 18 -8.33 3.76 -19.85
CA ILE A 18 -8.26 2.50 -19.12
C ILE A 18 -9.56 2.33 -18.32
N LYS A 19 -10.32 1.27 -18.61
CA LYS A 19 -11.55 0.97 -17.89
C LYS A 19 -11.26 0.24 -16.59
N ALA A 20 -11.63 0.84 -15.47
CA ALA A 20 -11.38 0.31 -14.14
C ALA A 20 -12.66 -0.17 -13.46
N GLY A 21 -12.60 -1.36 -12.86
CA GLY A 21 -13.60 -1.91 -11.96
C GLY A 21 -13.10 -1.96 -10.51
N VAL A 22 -13.94 -1.58 -9.54
CA VAL A 22 -13.61 -1.66 -8.11
C VAL A 22 -14.58 -2.57 -7.39
N ILE A 23 -14.12 -3.74 -7.01
CA ILE A 23 -14.89 -4.69 -6.20
C ILE A 23 -14.66 -4.38 -4.73
N GLY A 24 -15.75 -4.16 -3.96
CA GLY A 24 -15.70 -3.72 -2.57
C GLY A 24 -15.49 -2.20 -2.40
N ALA A 25 -15.98 -1.41 -3.34
CA ALA A 25 -15.80 0.04 -3.41
C ALA A 25 -16.26 0.80 -2.16
N THR A 26 -17.19 0.27 -1.37
CA THR A 26 -17.74 0.93 -0.18
C THR A 26 -16.98 0.64 1.12
N GLY A 27 -15.85 -0.06 1.09
CA GLY A 27 -14.87 -0.10 2.18
C GLY A 27 -14.01 1.16 2.20
N TYR A 28 -13.22 1.39 3.27
CA TYR A 28 -12.36 2.59 3.34
C TYR A 28 -11.28 2.63 2.25
N ALA A 29 -10.60 1.52 1.99
CA ALA A 29 -9.61 1.44 0.92
C ALA A 29 -10.26 1.53 -0.47
N GLY A 30 -11.42 0.87 -0.68
CA GLY A 30 -12.20 0.98 -1.92
C GLY A 30 -12.70 2.39 -2.19
N ASN A 31 -13.21 3.09 -1.17
CA ASN A 31 -13.64 4.48 -1.30
C ASN A 31 -12.47 5.43 -1.62
N GLU A 32 -11.33 5.22 -1.01
CA GLU A 32 -10.12 6.01 -1.31
C GLU A 32 -9.65 5.76 -2.74
N LEU A 33 -9.73 4.50 -3.19
CA LEU A 33 -9.41 4.15 -4.58
C LEU A 33 -10.37 4.81 -5.57
N VAL A 34 -11.68 4.79 -5.32
CA VAL A 34 -12.69 5.50 -6.12
C VAL A 34 -12.32 6.98 -6.23
N ARG A 35 -11.94 7.63 -5.12
CA ARG A 35 -11.53 9.03 -5.10
C ARG A 35 -10.33 9.30 -6.00
N LEU A 36 -9.33 8.43 -5.99
CA LEU A 36 -8.13 8.57 -6.80
C LEU A 36 -8.42 8.32 -8.29
N LEU A 37 -9.16 7.26 -8.61
CA LEU A 37 -9.50 6.92 -10.00
C LEU A 37 -10.37 7.98 -10.66
N MET A 38 -11.30 8.60 -9.94
CA MET A 38 -12.11 9.71 -10.47
C MET A 38 -11.30 10.99 -10.79
N GLN A 39 -10.10 11.13 -10.22
CA GLN A 39 -9.19 12.25 -10.49
C GLN A 39 -8.10 11.88 -11.50
N HIS A 40 -8.11 10.63 -11.98
CA HIS A 40 -7.09 10.12 -12.89
C HIS A 40 -7.43 10.47 -14.35
N THR A 41 -6.51 11.10 -15.07
CA THR A 41 -6.76 11.62 -16.42
C THR A 41 -6.87 10.54 -17.49
N GLU A 42 -6.31 9.36 -17.25
CA GLU A 42 -6.21 8.26 -18.23
C GLU A 42 -7.17 7.10 -17.89
N VAL A 43 -8.03 7.24 -16.87
CA VAL A 43 -8.88 6.15 -16.36
C VAL A 43 -10.35 6.54 -16.36
N GLU A 44 -11.19 5.65 -16.88
CA GLU A 44 -12.63 5.64 -16.70
C GLU A 44 -12.99 4.66 -15.56
N LEU A 45 -13.49 5.18 -14.43
CA LEU A 45 -14.09 4.33 -13.39
C LEU A 45 -15.45 3.84 -13.90
N LYS A 46 -15.50 2.60 -14.39
CA LYS A 46 -16.69 2.04 -15.07
C LYS A 46 -17.62 1.31 -14.11
N ILE A 47 -17.07 0.51 -13.20
CA ILE A 47 -17.86 -0.37 -12.32
C ILE A 47 -17.42 -0.20 -10.87
N VAL A 48 -18.41 -0.08 -9.98
CA VAL A 48 -18.22 -0.15 -8.53
C VAL A 48 -19.16 -1.19 -7.95
N THR A 49 -18.67 -2.07 -7.08
CA THR A 49 -19.53 -3.07 -6.43
C THR A 49 -19.60 -2.88 -4.92
N SER A 50 -20.68 -3.38 -4.33
CA SER A 50 -20.87 -3.42 -2.89
C SER A 50 -21.86 -4.52 -2.52
N GLN A 51 -21.53 -5.36 -1.55
CA GLN A 51 -22.47 -6.37 -1.05
C GLN A 51 -23.63 -5.75 -0.25
N ARG A 52 -23.36 -4.66 0.49
CA ARG A 52 -24.34 -4.05 1.40
C ARG A 52 -25.25 -3.03 0.71
N TYR A 53 -24.79 -2.43 -0.38
CA TYR A 53 -25.46 -1.27 -0.99
C TYR A 53 -25.78 -1.50 -2.47
N ILE A 54 -26.08 -2.76 -2.86
CA ILE A 54 -26.50 -3.12 -4.22
C ILE A 54 -27.70 -2.26 -4.65
N GLY A 55 -27.64 -1.72 -5.86
CA GLY A 55 -28.71 -0.88 -6.44
C GLY A 55 -28.73 0.57 -5.98
N LYS A 56 -27.88 0.95 -4.99
CA LYS A 56 -27.76 2.34 -4.55
C LYS A 56 -26.72 3.09 -5.36
N GLU A 57 -26.98 4.36 -5.60
CA GLU A 57 -25.97 5.26 -6.14
C GLU A 57 -24.81 5.42 -5.12
N PHE A 58 -23.57 5.48 -5.61
CA PHE A 58 -22.38 5.59 -4.73
C PHE A 58 -22.43 6.85 -3.86
N SER A 59 -22.98 7.94 -4.39
CA SER A 59 -23.23 9.20 -3.68
C SER A 59 -24.23 9.09 -2.54
N GLU A 60 -25.17 8.12 -2.58
CA GLU A 60 -26.08 7.86 -1.45
C GLU A 60 -25.34 7.22 -0.26
N VAL A 61 -24.28 6.45 -0.55
CA VAL A 61 -23.47 5.83 0.49
C VAL A 61 -22.47 6.82 1.09
N TYR A 62 -21.94 7.69 0.23
CA TYR A 62 -20.94 8.69 0.57
C TYR A 62 -21.33 10.06 0.02
N GLN A 63 -22.00 10.86 0.83
CA GLN A 63 -22.58 12.16 0.44
C GLN A 63 -21.57 13.19 -0.09
N ASN A 64 -20.30 13.02 0.20
CA ASN A 64 -19.23 13.86 -0.37
C ASN A 64 -19.04 13.66 -1.89
N TYR A 65 -19.67 12.64 -2.48
CA TYR A 65 -19.70 12.43 -3.95
C TYR A 65 -21.01 12.90 -4.60
N LYS A 66 -21.87 13.59 -3.87
CA LYS A 66 -23.15 14.10 -4.41
C LYS A 66 -22.89 14.93 -5.68
N GLU A 67 -23.61 14.61 -6.76
CA GLU A 67 -23.49 15.25 -8.08
C GLU A 67 -22.10 15.04 -8.77
N ILE A 68 -21.20 14.25 -8.16
CA ILE A 68 -19.86 13.97 -8.69
C ILE A 68 -19.77 12.52 -9.19
N ASN A 69 -20.32 11.56 -8.44
CA ASN A 69 -20.30 10.14 -8.80
C ASN A 69 -21.71 9.56 -8.72
N THR A 70 -22.28 9.25 -9.87
CA THR A 70 -23.63 8.69 -10.04
C THR A 70 -23.61 7.19 -10.34
N LEU A 71 -22.45 6.53 -10.23
CA LEU A 71 -22.35 5.08 -10.45
C LEU A 71 -23.22 4.32 -9.45
N ILE A 72 -23.96 3.35 -9.96
CA ILE A 72 -24.75 2.45 -9.13
C ILE A 72 -23.87 1.32 -8.62
N CYS A 73 -23.92 1.06 -7.32
CA CYS A 73 -23.25 -0.07 -6.71
C CYS A 73 -23.88 -1.37 -7.24
N GLN A 74 -23.13 -2.11 -8.01
CA GLN A 74 -23.54 -3.39 -8.60
C GLN A 74 -23.32 -4.56 -7.65
N GLU A 75 -23.95 -5.68 -7.93
CA GLU A 75 -23.59 -6.97 -7.37
C GLU A 75 -22.22 -7.40 -7.91
N GLU A 76 -21.51 -8.20 -7.13
CA GLU A 76 -20.20 -8.68 -7.51
C GLU A 76 -20.31 -9.87 -8.47
N ASP A 77 -19.90 -9.67 -9.71
CA ASP A 77 -19.72 -10.68 -10.75
C ASP A 77 -18.35 -10.45 -11.41
N ILE A 78 -17.33 -11.12 -10.89
CA ILE A 78 -15.95 -10.88 -11.31
C ILE A 78 -15.71 -11.26 -12.76
N GLU A 79 -16.40 -12.28 -13.29
CA GLU A 79 -16.25 -12.74 -14.68
C GLU A 79 -16.76 -11.68 -15.65
N LYS A 80 -17.96 -11.15 -15.38
CA LYS A 80 -18.54 -10.07 -16.17
C LYS A 80 -17.71 -8.78 -16.07
N ILE A 81 -17.26 -8.44 -14.88
CA ILE A 81 -16.44 -7.24 -14.65
C ILE A 81 -15.10 -7.34 -15.40
N ALA A 82 -14.49 -8.53 -15.42
CA ALA A 82 -13.25 -8.80 -16.16
C ALA A 82 -13.42 -8.69 -17.70
N GLU A 83 -14.62 -8.91 -18.23
CA GLU A 83 -14.92 -8.70 -19.66
C GLU A 83 -15.10 -7.23 -20.01
N GLU A 84 -15.50 -6.41 -19.05
CA GLU A 84 -15.82 -5.00 -19.25
C GLU A 84 -14.71 -4.04 -18.87
N CYS A 85 -13.71 -4.49 -18.08
CA CYS A 85 -12.66 -3.64 -17.50
C CYS A 85 -11.27 -4.14 -17.86
N ASP A 86 -10.36 -3.20 -18.16
CA ASP A 86 -8.94 -3.48 -18.42
C ASP A 86 -8.18 -3.82 -17.14
N VAL A 87 -8.65 -3.26 -16.00
CA VAL A 87 -8.13 -3.51 -14.66
C VAL A 87 -9.25 -3.64 -13.65
N VAL A 88 -9.13 -4.63 -12.76
CA VAL A 88 -10.08 -4.85 -11.66
C VAL A 88 -9.32 -4.84 -10.32
N PHE A 89 -9.75 -3.97 -9.43
CA PHE A 89 -9.21 -3.86 -8.08
C PHE A 89 -10.09 -4.62 -7.11
N LEU A 90 -9.48 -5.50 -6.32
CA LEU A 90 -10.19 -6.33 -5.34
C LEU A 90 -9.95 -5.78 -3.92
N ALA A 91 -10.84 -4.89 -3.46
CA ALA A 91 -10.83 -4.37 -2.08
C ALA A 91 -11.66 -5.28 -1.15
N LEU A 92 -11.28 -6.55 -1.12
CA LEU A 92 -12.00 -7.64 -0.45
C LEU A 92 -11.30 -8.11 0.84
N PRO A 93 -12.02 -8.77 1.76
CA PRO A 93 -11.42 -9.46 2.89
C PRO A 93 -10.44 -10.56 2.44
N HIS A 94 -9.47 -10.90 3.30
CA HIS A 94 -8.54 -12.00 3.07
C HIS A 94 -9.27 -13.34 2.89
N GLY A 95 -8.75 -14.22 2.04
CA GLY A 95 -9.33 -15.52 1.71
C GLY A 95 -10.44 -15.46 0.67
N VAL A 96 -10.75 -14.29 0.11
CA VAL A 96 -11.81 -14.13 -0.89
C VAL A 96 -11.24 -14.06 -2.30
N ALA A 97 -10.19 -13.30 -2.53
CA ALA A 97 -9.58 -13.15 -3.85
C ALA A 97 -9.04 -14.49 -4.38
N ALA A 98 -8.41 -15.30 -3.54
CA ALA A 98 -7.89 -16.63 -3.89
C ALA A 98 -8.96 -17.62 -4.36
N LYS A 99 -10.23 -17.42 -3.99
CA LYS A 99 -11.36 -18.25 -4.43
C LYS A 99 -11.96 -17.79 -5.76
N LYS A 100 -11.77 -16.52 -6.11
CA LYS A 100 -12.47 -15.87 -7.22
C LYS A 100 -11.58 -15.66 -8.45
N VAL A 101 -10.30 -15.41 -8.24
CA VAL A 101 -9.37 -15.17 -9.34
C VAL A 101 -9.00 -16.50 -9.98
N THR A 102 -9.19 -16.61 -11.31
CA THR A 102 -8.84 -17.77 -12.12
C THR A 102 -7.90 -17.36 -13.25
N LYS A 103 -7.33 -18.35 -13.95
CA LYS A 103 -6.48 -18.07 -15.12
C LYS A 103 -7.26 -17.39 -16.24
N GLU A 104 -8.50 -17.80 -16.44
CA GLU A 104 -9.41 -17.27 -17.46
C GLU A 104 -9.72 -15.79 -17.22
N ILE A 105 -9.83 -15.37 -15.95
CA ILE A 105 -9.98 -13.96 -15.58
C ILE A 105 -8.69 -13.19 -15.89
N LEU A 106 -7.53 -13.75 -15.58
CA LEU A 106 -6.23 -13.11 -15.84
C LEU A 106 -5.90 -12.98 -17.33
N GLU A 107 -6.51 -13.79 -18.19
CA GLU A 107 -6.42 -13.62 -19.65
C GLU A 107 -7.18 -12.39 -20.14
N LYS A 108 -8.28 -12.01 -19.46
CA LYS A 108 -9.16 -10.90 -19.85
C LYS A 108 -8.74 -9.56 -19.28
N THR A 109 -8.30 -9.52 -18.04
CA THR A 109 -8.04 -8.26 -17.29
C THR A 109 -6.82 -8.35 -16.38
N VAL A 110 -6.33 -7.21 -15.91
CA VAL A 110 -5.32 -7.13 -14.85
C VAL A 110 -6.04 -7.11 -13.51
N ILE A 111 -5.60 -7.96 -12.57
CA ILE A 111 -6.12 -7.98 -11.19
C ILE A 111 -5.10 -7.33 -10.25
N ILE A 112 -5.57 -6.38 -9.44
CA ILE A 112 -4.80 -5.76 -8.34
C ILE A 112 -5.53 -6.07 -7.03
N ASP A 113 -4.98 -7.00 -6.24
CA ASP A 113 -5.59 -7.47 -5.01
C ASP A 113 -5.09 -6.71 -3.79
N PHE A 114 -6.01 -6.12 -3.02
CA PHE A 114 -5.75 -5.48 -1.72
C PHE A 114 -5.74 -6.47 -0.56
N GLY A 115 -6.23 -7.68 -0.82
CA GLY A 115 -6.17 -8.79 0.14
C GLY A 115 -4.73 -9.26 0.34
N ALA A 116 -4.58 -10.27 1.18
CA ALA A 116 -3.26 -10.83 1.46
C ALA A 116 -3.02 -12.14 0.70
N ASP A 117 -4.00 -12.56 -0.09
CA ASP A 117 -4.06 -13.92 -0.62
C ASP A 117 -2.87 -14.25 -1.54
N PHE A 118 -2.33 -13.24 -2.20
CA PHE A 118 -1.22 -13.42 -3.14
C PHE A 118 0.09 -12.74 -2.72
N ARG A 119 0.19 -12.24 -1.46
CA ARG A 119 1.37 -11.52 -0.99
C ARG A 119 2.53 -12.43 -0.60
N LEU A 120 2.21 -13.59 0.00
CA LEU A 120 3.20 -14.56 0.48
C LEU A 120 3.37 -15.67 -0.56
N GLN A 121 4.63 -15.98 -0.91
CA GLN A 121 4.93 -17.08 -1.82
C GLN A 121 4.86 -18.45 -1.14
N ASN A 122 5.07 -18.49 0.19
CA ASN A 122 4.98 -19.69 0.98
C ASN A 122 3.54 -19.93 1.49
N VAL A 123 2.88 -20.91 0.94
CA VAL A 123 1.51 -21.33 1.34
C VAL A 123 1.41 -21.64 2.84
N ASN A 124 2.41 -22.32 3.41
CA ASN A 124 2.38 -22.69 4.82
C ASN A 124 2.43 -21.47 5.73
N ASP A 125 3.18 -20.42 5.35
CA ASP A 125 3.21 -19.18 6.11
C ASP A 125 1.87 -18.43 6.00
N TYR A 126 1.24 -18.42 4.81
CA TYR A 126 -0.11 -17.88 4.67
C TYR A 126 -1.11 -18.61 5.59
N GLU A 127 -1.20 -19.94 5.49
CA GLU A 127 -2.14 -20.74 6.26
C GLU A 127 -1.91 -20.60 7.76
N LYS A 128 -0.64 -20.57 8.21
CA LYS A 128 -0.25 -20.36 9.61
C LYS A 128 -0.69 -19.00 10.15
N TRP A 129 -0.43 -17.91 9.40
CA TRP A 129 -0.63 -16.55 9.89
C TRP A 129 -2.05 -16.02 9.66
N TYR A 130 -2.74 -16.50 8.63
CA TYR A 130 -4.12 -16.10 8.34
C TYR A 130 -5.16 -17.07 8.91
N GLY A 131 -4.77 -18.30 9.27
CA GLY A 131 -5.66 -19.32 9.81
C GLY A 131 -6.69 -19.81 8.79
N LEU A 132 -6.40 -19.69 7.50
CA LEU A 132 -7.28 -20.03 6.39
C LEU A 132 -6.51 -20.89 5.38
N PRO A 133 -7.14 -21.91 4.76
CA PRO A 133 -6.54 -22.61 3.62
C PRO A 133 -6.38 -21.64 2.45
N HIS A 134 -5.30 -21.80 1.67
CA HIS A 134 -5.09 -21.01 0.47
C HIS A 134 -5.74 -21.69 -0.73
N GLU A 135 -6.77 -21.07 -1.30
CA GLU A 135 -7.59 -21.68 -2.38
C GLU A 135 -7.02 -21.45 -3.80
N GLY A 136 -6.11 -20.49 -3.99
CA GLY A 136 -5.51 -20.14 -5.29
C GLY A 136 -4.01 -20.41 -5.37
N LYS A 137 -3.55 -21.56 -4.85
CA LYS A 137 -2.10 -21.91 -4.74
C LYS A 137 -1.38 -21.91 -6.09
N GLU A 138 -2.07 -22.28 -7.16
CA GLU A 138 -1.53 -22.34 -8.53
C GLU A 138 -1.23 -20.97 -9.14
N LEU A 139 -1.82 -19.90 -8.59
CA LEU A 139 -1.62 -18.53 -9.05
C LEU A 139 -0.47 -17.81 -8.32
N LEU A 140 0.00 -18.32 -7.19
CA LEU A 140 1.04 -17.66 -6.38
C LEU A 140 2.32 -17.35 -7.17
N ARG A 141 2.73 -18.27 -8.06
CA ARG A 141 3.93 -18.06 -8.89
C ARG A 141 3.77 -16.99 -9.95
N GLN A 142 2.53 -16.64 -10.32
CA GLN A 142 2.21 -15.60 -11.31
C GLN A 142 2.00 -14.25 -10.62
N ALA A 143 1.66 -14.25 -9.32
CA ALA A 143 1.44 -13.05 -8.55
C ALA A 143 2.74 -12.27 -8.34
N VAL A 144 2.69 -10.98 -8.63
CA VAL A 144 3.80 -10.06 -8.39
C VAL A 144 3.50 -9.21 -7.17
N TYR A 145 4.41 -9.17 -6.22
CA TYR A 145 4.28 -8.29 -5.06
C TYR A 145 4.41 -6.82 -5.49
N GLY A 146 3.34 -6.06 -5.28
CA GLY A 146 3.12 -4.73 -5.85
C GLY A 146 3.79 -3.59 -5.10
N LEU A 147 4.99 -3.78 -4.53
CA LEU A 147 5.81 -2.68 -4.04
C LEU A 147 6.65 -2.14 -5.20
N CYS A 148 6.19 -1.05 -5.80
CA CYS A 148 6.69 -0.50 -7.07
C CYS A 148 8.20 -0.25 -7.05
N GLU A 149 8.70 0.28 -5.97
CA GLU A 149 10.11 0.70 -5.80
C GLU A 149 11.11 -0.46 -5.90
N ILE A 150 10.67 -1.71 -5.66
CA ILE A 150 11.54 -2.90 -5.74
C ILE A 150 11.16 -3.88 -6.84
N ASN A 151 9.93 -3.84 -7.35
CA ASN A 151 9.42 -4.82 -8.30
C ASN A 151 8.96 -4.21 -9.63
N ARG A 152 9.31 -2.94 -9.94
CA ARG A 152 8.85 -2.20 -11.11
C ARG A 152 8.91 -3.02 -12.40
N GLU A 153 10.04 -3.65 -12.68
CA GLU A 153 10.23 -4.43 -13.92
C GLU A 153 9.35 -5.68 -13.98
N LYS A 154 9.05 -6.29 -12.84
CA LYS A 154 8.13 -7.44 -12.77
C LYS A 154 6.68 -7.00 -12.95
N ILE A 155 6.32 -5.83 -12.38
CA ILE A 155 4.96 -5.28 -12.41
C ILE A 155 4.55 -4.94 -13.85
N LYS A 156 5.44 -4.44 -14.70
CA LYS A 156 5.17 -4.06 -16.10
C LYS A 156 4.43 -5.14 -16.90
N ASN A 157 4.69 -6.40 -16.61
CA ASN A 157 4.11 -7.53 -17.36
C ASN A 157 3.18 -8.39 -16.49
N ALA A 158 2.82 -7.92 -15.31
CA ALA A 158 2.00 -8.67 -14.37
C ALA A 158 0.52 -8.63 -14.75
N LYS A 159 -0.15 -9.78 -14.64
CA LYS A 159 -1.60 -9.90 -14.73
C LYS A 159 -2.27 -10.00 -13.36
N LEU A 160 -1.52 -10.40 -12.35
CA LEU A 160 -1.96 -10.49 -10.95
C LEU A 160 -0.95 -9.78 -10.06
N ILE A 161 -1.41 -8.73 -9.39
CA ILE A 161 -0.59 -7.92 -8.51
C ILE A 161 -1.13 -8.01 -7.09
N ALA A 162 -0.28 -8.46 -6.16
CA ALA A 162 -0.56 -8.46 -4.73
C ALA A 162 -0.15 -7.11 -4.15
N ASN A 163 -1.12 -6.22 -3.96
CA ASN A 163 -0.86 -4.89 -3.39
C ASN A 163 -0.43 -5.01 -1.92
N PRO A 164 0.68 -4.37 -1.50
CA PRO A 164 1.23 -4.51 -0.16
C PRO A 164 0.28 -4.09 0.96
N GLY A 165 0.49 -4.62 2.16
CA GLY A 165 -0.14 -4.11 3.36
C GLY A 165 0.39 -2.74 3.76
N CYS A 166 -0.41 -1.96 4.48
CA CYS A 166 -0.05 -0.58 4.82
C CYS A 166 1.19 -0.47 5.72
N TYR A 167 1.26 -1.27 6.79
CA TYR A 167 2.46 -1.32 7.63
C TYR A 167 3.68 -1.86 6.88
N THR A 168 3.45 -2.83 5.99
CA THR A 168 4.52 -3.48 5.22
C THR A 168 5.15 -2.50 4.26
N THR A 169 4.36 -1.72 3.53
CA THR A 169 4.87 -0.65 2.66
C THR A 169 5.78 0.31 3.43
N CYS A 170 5.32 0.83 4.56
CA CYS A 170 6.08 1.79 5.36
C CYS A 170 7.38 1.18 5.91
N SER A 171 7.29 -0.03 6.47
CA SER A 171 8.42 -0.69 7.13
C SER A 171 9.48 -1.16 6.13
N ILE A 172 9.05 -1.76 5.03
CA ILE A 172 9.95 -2.29 4.00
C ILE A 172 10.73 -1.14 3.36
N LEU A 173 10.03 -0.09 2.90
CA LEU A 173 10.70 1.08 2.31
C LEU A 173 11.64 1.78 3.28
N SER A 174 11.36 1.74 4.58
CA SER A 174 12.25 2.30 5.60
C SER A 174 13.55 1.50 5.77
N LEU A 175 13.57 0.19 5.48
CA LEU A 175 14.68 -0.70 5.80
C LEU A 175 15.48 -1.21 4.58
N ILE A 176 14.93 -1.13 3.37
CA ILE A 176 15.57 -1.63 2.15
C ILE A 176 17.03 -1.18 2.00
N PRO A 177 17.37 0.13 2.05
CA PRO A 177 18.73 0.57 1.80
C PRO A 177 19.75 -0.01 2.80
N LEU A 178 19.33 -0.18 4.05
CA LEU A 178 20.18 -0.70 5.11
C LEU A 178 20.53 -2.19 4.91
N LEU A 179 19.56 -2.98 4.46
CA LEU A 179 19.76 -4.41 4.21
C LEU A 179 20.46 -4.65 2.88
N ALA A 180 20.06 -3.96 1.83
CA ALA A 180 20.66 -4.11 0.50
C ALA A 180 22.13 -3.72 0.46
N GLU A 181 22.54 -2.70 1.23
CA GLU A 181 23.94 -2.28 1.37
C GLU A 181 24.64 -2.96 2.55
N ASN A 182 23.98 -3.94 3.20
CA ASN A 182 24.54 -4.76 4.28
C ASN A 182 25.10 -3.95 5.47
N LEU A 183 24.42 -2.86 5.84
CA LEU A 183 24.86 -1.91 6.87
C LEU A 183 24.44 -2.28 8.29
N ILE A 184 23.45 -3.16 8.46
CA ILE A 184 22.87 -3.52 9.75
C ILE A 184 22.97 -5.02 10.04
N ASP A 185 22.88 -5.37 11.32
CA ASP A 185 22.60 -6.74 11.74
C ASP A 185 21.11 -7.05 11.52
N LYS A 186 20.79 -7.88 10.54
CA LYS A 186 19.45 -8.29 10.15
C LYS A 186 18.63 -8.97 11.27
N ASN A 187 19.31 -9.56 12.27
CA ASN A 187 18.67 -10.23 13.39
C ASN A 187 18.29 -9.28 14.54
N SER A 188 18.72 -8.03 14.44
CA SER A 188 18.47 -7.00 15.45
C SER A 188 17.29 -6.08 15.13
N ILE A 189 16.56 -6.33 14.05
CA ILE A 189 15.48 -5.45 13.56
C ILE A 189 14.28 -5.52 14.50
N ILE A 190 13.86 -4.34 14.96
CA ILE A 190 12.61 -4.13 15.70
C ILE A 190 11.83 -3.03 15.00
N ILE A 191 10.56 -3.29 14.71
CA ILE A 191 9.64 -2.32 14.12
C ILE A 191 8.50 -2.06 15.11
N ASP A 192 8.41 -0.83 15.59
CA ASP A 192 7.36 -0.32 16.45
C ASP A 192 6.52 0.68 15.66
N ALA A 193 5.33 0.27 15.23
CA ALA A 193 4.53 1.02 14.27
C ALA A 193 3.18 1.47 14.85
N LYS A 194 2.80 2.71 14.56
CA LYS A 194 1.55 3.35 14.97
C LYS A 194 0.67 3.57 13.74
N SER A 195 -0.63 3.22 13.83
CA SER A 195 -1.59 3.40 12.75
C SER A 195 -2.86 4.07 13.22
N GLY A 196 -3.42 4.91 12.38
CA GLY A 196 -4.77 5.39 12.54
C GLY A 196 -5.81 4.27 12.39
N VAL A 197 -6.98 4.48 12.99
CA VAL A 197 -8.04 3.46 13.14
C VAL A 197 -8.67 3.05 11.80
N SER A 198 -8.59 3.86 10.75
CA SER A 198 -9.09 3.50 9.41
C SER A 198 -8.42 2.24 8.83
N GLY A 199 -7.23 1.88 9.33
CA GLY A 199 -6.54 0.63 8.97
C GLY A 199 -7.28 -0.64 9.37
N ALA A 200 -8.19 -0.57 10.33
CA ALA A 200 -9.06 -1.68 10.72
C ALA A 200 -10.23 -1.93 9.73
N GLY A 201 -10.43 -1.02 8.76
CA GLY A 201 -11.53 -1.09 7.80
C GLY A 201 -12.85 -0.48 8.35
N ARG A 202 -13.90 -0.51 7.51
CA ARG A 202 -15.23 0.08 7.84
C ARG A 202 -16.14 -0.88 8.63
N GLY A 203 -15.73 -2.13 8.82
CA GLY A 203 -16.51 -3.09 9.60
C GLY A 203 -16.66 -2.65 11.06
N LEU A 204 -17.80 -3.02 11.69
CA LEU A 204 -18.03 -2.75 13.11
C LEU A 204 -17.16 -3.69 13.94
N VAL A 205 -16.16 -3.11 14.59
CA VAL A 205 -15.32 -3.79 15.59
C VAL A 205 -15.23 -2.89 16.82
N THR A 206 -15.27 -3.48 18.00
CA THR A 206 -15.27 -2.73 19.27
C THR A 206 -14.10 -1.76 19.36
N GLU A 207 -12.92 -2.20 18.94
CA GLU A 207 -11.67 -1.44 19.03
C GLU A 207 -11.66 -0.14 18.21
N SER A 208 -12.56 -0.02 17.21
CA SER A 208 -12.70 1.18 16.36
C SER A 208 -13.89 2.06 16.71
N LEU A 209 -14.67 1.71 17.74
CA LEU A 209 -15.73 2.58 18.26
C LEU A 209 -15.12 3.87 18.82
N TYR A 210 -15.83 4.98 18.67
CA TYR A 210 -15.31 6.30 19.06
C TYR A 210 -14.79 6.34 20.51
N CYS A 211 -15.57 5.87 21.48
CA CYS A 211 -15.19 5.89 22.89
C CYS A 211 -14.06 4.89 23.24
N GLU A 212 -13.81 3.90 22.38
CA GLU A 212 -12.72 2.93 22.58
C GLU A 212 -11.42 3.40 21.91
N ALA A 213 -11.51 4.14 20.82
CA ALA A 213 -10.38 4.61 20.04
C ALA A 213 -9.90 6.01 20.44
N ASN A 214 -10.83 6.90 20.84
CA ASN A 214 -10.51 8.28 21.18
C ASN A 214 -9.69 8.33 22.49
N GLU A 215 -8.67 9.21 22.52
CA GLU A 215 -7.77 9.39 23.68
C GLU A 215 -7.09 8.09 24.16
N ASN A 216 -7.01 7.06 23.28
CA ASN A 216 -6.46 5.75 23.61
C ASN A 216 -5.43 5.31 22.57
N MET A 217 -4.28 4.85 23.03
CA MET A 217 -3.28 4.19 22.20
C MET A 217 -2.97 2.81 22.76
N LYS A 218 -3.08 1.77 21.93
CA LYS A 218 -2.85 0.40 22.37
C LYS A 218 -2.07 -0.43 21.36
N ALA A 219 -1.15 -1.26 21.85
CA ALA A 219 -0.57 -2.33 21.06
C ALA A 219 -1.62 -3.43 20.79
N TYR A 220 -1.56 -4.03 19.61
CA TYR A 220 -2.46 -5.14 19.26
C TYR A 220 -1.73 -6.20 18.45
N LYS A 221 -2.19 -7.43 18.53
CA LYS A 221 -1.60 -8.58 17.82
C LYS A 221 -0.06 -8.64 17.93
N VAL A 222 0.48 -8.33 19.10
CA VAL A 222 1.93 -8.39 19.37
C VAL A 222 2.43 -9.80 19.09
N ALA A 223 3.54 -9.94 18.37
CA ALA A 223 4.13 -11.18 17.89
C ALA A 223 3.18 -12.09 17.07
N SER A 224 2.00 -11.62 16.67
CA SER A 224 0.98 -12.40 15.94
C SER A 224 0.30 -11.63 14.81
N HIS A 225 0.82 -10.45 14.45
CA HIS A 225 0.24 -9.65 13.37
C HIS A 225 0.59 -10.22 12.00
N ARG A 226 -0.40 -10.34 11.14
CA ARG A 226 -0.32 -10.95 9.80
C ARG A 226 0.63 -10.26 8.82
N HIS A 227 1.03 -9.02 9.09
CA HIS A 227 2.06 -8.33 8.28
C HIS A 227 3.50 -8.77 8.61
N THR A 228 3.72 -9.46 9.74
CA THR A 228 5.07 -9.92 10.12
C THR A 228 5.72 -10.78 9.04
N PRO A 229 5.10 -11.90 8.58
CA PRO A 229 5.73 -12.75 7.56
C PRO A 229 5.90 -12.02 6.22
N GLU A 230 5.01 -11.09 5.88
CA GLU A 230 5.10 -10.28 4.66
C GLU A 230 6.35 -9.37 4.69
N ILE A 231 6.60 -8.70 5.82
CA ILE A 231 7.80 -7.85 6.00
C ILE A 231 9.06 -8.73 5.95
N GLU A 232 9.07 -9.84 6.70
CA GLU A 232 10.21 -10.76 6.75
C GLU A 232 10.53 -11.36 5.38
N GLU A 233 9.54 -11.79 4.61
CA GLU A 233 9.72 -12.36 3.28
C GLU A 233 10.34 -11.34 2.31
N GLN A 234 9.77 -10.14 2.23
CA GLN A 234 10.28 -9.13 1.31
C GLN A 234 11.67 -8.61 1.69
N LEU A 235 11.93 -8.40 2.97
CA LEU A 235 13.26 -8.01 3.44
C LEU A 235 14.28 -9.12 3.27
N SER A 236 13.87 -10.40 3.36
CA SER A 236 14.73 -11.54 3.06
C SER A 236 15.15 -11.59 1.60
N TYR A 237 14.25 -11.27 0.66
CA TYR A 237 14.60 -11.15 -0.76
C TYR A 237 15.64 -10.05 -1.00
N VAL A 238 15.49 -8.90 -0.35
CA VAL A 238 16.42 -7.78 -0.47
C VAL A 238 17.78 -8.12 0.14
N ALA A 239 17.79 -8.78 1.30
CA ALA A 239 19.04 -9.17 2.00
C ALA A 239 19.75 -10.36 1.35
N GLY A 240 19.07 -11.12 0.46
CA GLY A 240 19.58 -12.38 -0.11
C GLY A 240 19.66 -13.53 0.90
N GLU A 241 19.14 -13.35 2.11
CA GLU A 241 19.14 -14.35 3.19
C GLU A 241 17.97 -14.09 4.16
N LYS A 242 17.63 -15.10 4.96
CA LYS A 242 16.49 -15.02 5.88
C LYS A 242 16.65 -13.88 6.88
N VAL A 243 15.62 -13.03 6.96
CA VAL A 243 15.42 -11.98 7.97
C VAL A 243 14.33 -12.42 8.92
N THR A 244 14.54 -12.22 10.21
CA THR A 244 13.52 -12.41 11.26
C THR A 244 13.53 -11.17 12.14
N LEU A 245 12.34 -10.64 12.46
CA LEU A 245 12.23 -9.38 13.18
C LEU A 245 11.11 -9.38 14.22
N SER A 246 11.15 -8.39 15.11
CA SER A 246 10.03 -8.09 16.00
C SER A 246 9.18 -6.97 15.42
N PHE A 247 7.88 -7.23 15.26
CA PHE A 247 6.90 -6.24 14.79
C PHE A 247 5.82 -6.02 15.82
N THR A 248 5.68 -4.78 16.28
CA THR A 248 4.68 -4.37 17.27
C THR A 248 3.82 -3.24 16.72
N PRO A 249 2.62 -3.53 16.22
CA PRO A 249 1.70 -2.49 15.76
C PRO A 249 0.88 -1.90 16.91
N HIS A 250 0.53 -0.60 16.79
CA HIS A 250 -0.34 0.11 17.70
C HIS A 250 -1.48 0.78 16.94
N LEU A 251 -2.67 0.82 17.53
CA LEU A 251 -3.73 1.74 17.14
C LEU A 251 -3.58 3.03 17.91
N THR A 252 -3.72 4.15 17.22
CA THR A 252 -3.62 5.51 17.78
C THR A 252 -4.89 6.31 17.51
N PRO A 253 -5.22 7.30 18.34
CA PRO A 253 -6.45 8.10 18.22
C PRO A 253 -6.38 9.12 17.06
N MET A 254 -6.16 8.61 15.87
CA MET A 254 -6.19 9.38 14.61
C MET A 254 -6.90 8.59 13.52
N ASN A 255 -7.51 9.26 12.56
CA ASN A 255 -8.20 8.57 11.47
C ASN A 255 -7.22 7.89 10.51
N ARG A 256 -6.20 8.62 10.03
CA ARG A 256 -5.26 8.19 8.99
C ARG A 256 -3.82 8.41 9.43
N GLY A 257 -2.93 7.66 8.84
CA GLY A 257 -1.50 7.76 8.97
C GLY A 257 -0.88 6.51 9.56
N ILE A 258 0.34 6.21 9.14
CA ILE A 258 1.23 5.25 9.78
C ILE A 258 2.54 5.96 10.09
N LEU A 259 3.05 5.78 11.31
CA LEU A 259 4.40 6.12 11.71
C LEU A 259 5.08 4.83 12.15
N ALA A 260 6.08 4.38 11.39
CA ALA A 260 6.88 3.21 11.71
C ALA A 260 8.24 3.66 12.25
N THR A 261 8.58 3.25 13.46
CA THR A 261 9.92 3.44 14.04
C THR A 261 10.66 2.11 13.97
N CYS A 262 11.69 2.05 13.13
CA CYS A 262 12.49 0.85 12.91
C CYS A 262 13.85 1.02 13.58
N TYR A 263 14.24 0.04 14.38
CA TYR A 263 15.53 0.00 15.06
C TYR A 263 16.36 -1.17 14.52
N ALA A 264 17.66 -0.97 14.36
CA ALA A 264 18.60 -2.06 14.08
C ALA A 264 19.99 -1.68 14.61
N ASN A 265 20.82 -2.69 14.91
CA ASN A 265 22.22 -2.46 15.24
C ASN A 265 22.99 -2.22 13.93
N LEU A 266 23.77 -1.15 13.87
CA LEU A 266 24.74 -0.94 12.78
C LEU A 266 25.88 -1.95 12.89
N LYS A 267 26.38 -2.39 11.74
CA LYS A 267 27.64 -3.13 11.71
C LYS A 267 28.79 -2.24 12.15
N GLN A 268 29.84 -2.87 12.66
CA GLN A 268 31.00 -2.14 13.17
C GLN A 268 31.64 -1.28 12.08
N GLY A 269 31.94 -0.04 12.41
CA GLY A 269 32.62 0.91 11.52
C GLY A 269 31.69 1.64 10.54
N ILE A 270 30.40 1.34 10.52
CA ILE A 270 29.43 2.04 9.64
C ILE A 270 29.16 3.44 10.18
N SER A 271 29.43 4.45 9.36
CA SER A 271 29.19 5.85 9.66
C SER A 271 27.78 6.33 9.25
N LYS A 272 27.31 7.42 9.85
CA LYS A 272 26.07 8.09 9.46
C LYS A 272 26.07 8.54 8.00
N GLN A 273 27.23 8.92 7.46
CA GLN A 273 27.38 9.32 6.06
C GLN A 273 27.19 8.13 5.10
N GLU A 274 27.68 6.94 5.44
CA GLU A 274 27.44 5.74 4.64
C GLU A 274 25.96 5.37 4.64
N VAL A 275 25.29 5.45 5.77
CA VAL A 275 23.84 5.29 5.84
C VAL A 275 23.13 6.29 4.92
N ARG A 276 23.47 7.59 4.99
CA ARG A 276 22.87 8.62 4.14
C ARG A 276 23.07 8.33 2.66
N LYS A 277 24.28 7.95 2.25
CA LYS A 277 24.59 7.58 0.87
C LYS A 277 23.78 6.37 0.38
N ALA A 278 23.54 5.37 1.25
CA ALA A 278 22.71 4.23 0.92
C ALA A 278 21.28 4.66 0.58
N TYR A 279 20.64 5.49 1.43
CA TYR A 279 19.30 6.00 1.14
C TYR A 279 19.25 6.86 -0.13
N GLU A 280 20.21 7.74 -0.34
CA GLU A 280 20.31 8.56 -1.56
C GLU A 280 20.52 7.72 -2.81
N LYS A 281 21.36 6.69 -2.75
CA LYS A 281 21.58 5.75 -3.86
C LYS A 281 20.30 5.03 -4.27
N TRP A 282 19.53 4.55 -3.30
CA TRP A 282 18.33 3.77 -3.56
C TRP A 282 17.14 4.63 -3.98
N TYR A 283 16.99 5.83 -3.40
CA TYR A 283 15.76 6.61 -3.49
C TYR A 283 15.87 7.93 -4.27
N ALA A 284 17.04 8.27 -4.83
CA ALA A 284 17.21 9.53 -5.57
C ALA A 284 16.29 9.68 -6.78
N LYS A 285 15.82 8.58 -7.36
CA LYS A 285 14.94 8.57 -8.54
C LYS A 285 13.48 8.22 -8.20
N GLU A 286 13.19 7.87 -6.96
CA GLU A 286 11.85 7.44 -6.53
C GLU A 286 10.97 8.67 -6.24
N TYR A 287 9.98 8.89 -7.09
CA TYR A 287 9.13 10.10 -7.03
C TYR A 287 8.38 10.22 -5.70
N PHE A 288 7.91 9.09 -5.15
CA PHE A 288 7.08 9.08 -3.94
C PHE A 288 7.87 8.94 -2.65
N ILE A 289 9.19 8.80 -2.70
CA ILE A 289 10.03 8.71 -1.51
C ILE A 289 10.71 10.05 -1.25
N ARG A 290 10.47 10.61 -0.06
CA ARG A 290 11.09 11.87 0.37
C ARG A 290 11.99 11.60 1.57
N LEU A 291 13.29 11.76 1.37
CA LEU A 291 14.25 11.72 2.46
C LEU A 291 14.26 13.07 3.17
N THR A 292 13.98 13.08 4.47
CA THR A 292 14.02 14.31 5.26
C THR A 292 15.44 14.85 5.39
N LYS A 293 15.57 16.14 5.66
CA LYS A 293 16.85 16.76 6.00
C LYS A 293 17.39 16.18 7.31
N GLU A 294 18.69 16.24 7.47
CA GLU A 294 19.33 15.82 8.73
C GLU A 294 18.73 16.57 9.94
N GLY A 295 18.44 15.80 10.99
CA GLY A 295 17.79 16.33 12.19
C GLY A 295 16.28 16.53 12.11
N VAL A 296 15.67 16.31 10.93
CA VAL A 296 14.22 16.38 10.74
C VAL A 296 13.65 14.96 10.66
N LEU A 297 12.67 14.65 11.48
CA LEU A 297 12.01 13.34 11.50
C LEU A 297 10.58 13.46 10.95
N PRO A 298 10.10 12.43 10.23
CA PRO A 298 8.77 12.45 9.61
C PRO A 298 7.61 12.58 10.59
N GLU A 299 6.53 13.20 10.12
CA GLU A 299 5.25 13.28 10.83
C GLU A 299 4.11 12.80 9.92
N THR A 300 3.13 12.09 10.48
CA THR A 300 1.99 11.56 9.70
C THR A 300 1.18 12.62 8.98
N LYS A 301 1.10 13.83 9.53
CA LYS A 301 0.36 14.95 8.93
C LYS A 301 1.00 15.50 7.65
N TRP A 302 2.32 15.28 7.44
CA TRP A 302 3.01 15.77 6.24
C TRP A 302 2.77 14.90 5.00
N VAL A 303 2.19 13.72 5.17
CA VAL A 303 1.91 12.77 4.08
C VAL A 303 0.42 12.49 3.89
N LYS A 304 -0.43 13.03 4.74
CA LYS A 304 -1.88 12.76 4.76
C LYS A 304 -2.55 13.10 3.42
N GLY A 305 -3.30 12.15 2.86
CA GLY A 305 -4.03 12.30 1.60
C GLY A 305 -3.15 12.22 0.34
N SER A 306 -1.86 11.87 0.48
CA SER A 306 -0.91 11.77 -0.64
C SER A 306 -0.25 10.41 -0.75
N ASN A 307 0.35 10.12 -1.90
CA ASN A 307 1.08 8.87 -2.15
C ASN A 307 2.56 8.95 -1.71
N PHE A 308 2.95 9.97 -0.94
CA PHE A 308 4.32 10.08 -0.46
C PHE A 308 4.58 9.21 0.77
N ILE A 309 5.82 8.74 0.87
CA ILE A 309 6.44 8.30 2.12
C ILE A 309 7.55 9.27 2.48
N ASP A 310 7.56 9.75 3.72
CA ASP A 310 8.68 10.48 4.30
C ASP A 310 9.54 9.53 5.12
N ILE A 311 10.86 9.56 4.90
CA ILE A 311 11.82 8.74 5.63
C ILE A 311 12.89 9.65 6.24
N GLY A 312 13.09 9.52 7.55
CA GLY A 312 14.15 10.16 8.29
C GLY A 312 14.85 9.17 9.21
N PHE A 313 16.10 9.42 9.53
CA PHE A 313 16.84 8.54 10.42
C PHE A 313 17.86 9.29 11.30
N THR A 314 18.23 8.65 12.37
CA THR A 314 19.34 9.06 13.23
C THR A 314 20.14 7.86 13.70
N VAL A 315 21.43 8.06 13.98
CA VAL A 315 22.28 7.07 14.62
C VAL A 315 22.46 7.45 16.07
N ASP A 316 22.08 6.55 16.99
CA ASP A 316 22.45 6.66 18.41
C ASP A 316 23.83 6.03 18.59
N GLU A 317 24.87 6.87 18.59
CA GLU A 317 26.26 6.43 18.69
C GLU A 317 26.57 5.68 20.00
N ARG A 318 25.87 6.01 21.11
CA ARG A 318 26.05 5.34 22.41
C ARG A 318 25.67 3.87 22.37
N THR A 319 24.68 3.51 21.54
CA THR A 319 24.16 2.16 21.44
C THR A 319 24.55 1.48 20.12
N ASN A 320 25.21 2.20 19.23
CA ASN A 320 25.52 1.79 17.85
C ASN A 320 24.25 1.34 17.10
N ARG A 321 23.13 2.05 17.29
CA ARG A 321 21.86 1.77 16.66
C ARG A 321 21.46 2.82 15.64
N ILE A 322 20.94 2.35 14.51
CA ILE A 322 20.17 3.18 13.59
C ILE A 322 18.70 3.16 14.02
N ILE A 323 18.10 4.35 14.03
CA ILE A 323 16.67 4.55 14.25
C ILE A 323 16.13 5.20 12.99
N VAL A 324 15.29 4.49 12.26
CA VAL A 324 14.63 4.97 11.03
C VAL A 324 13.16 5.21 11.31
N ILE A 325 12.67 6.35 10.88
CA ILE A 325 11.25 6.69 11.00
C ILE A 325 10.69 6.86 9.60
N GLY A 326 9.65 6.08 9.29
CA GLY A 326 8.86 6.19 8.07
C GLY A 326 7.46 6.70 8.38
N ALA A 327 6.91 7.59 7.54
CA ALA A 327 5.54 8.04 7.65
C ALA A 327 4.81 7.97 6.30
N ILE A 328 3.59 7.41 6.29
CA ILE A 328 2.70 7.33 5.11
C ILE A 328 1.25 7.63 5.50
N ASP A 329 0.42 7.95 4.50
CA ASP A 329 -1.04 7.77 4.63
C ASP A 329 -1.37 6.29 4.41
N ASN A 330 -1.97 5.64 5.40
CA ASN A 330 -2.28 4.20 5.36
C ASN A 330 -3.32 3.82 4.31
N LEU A 331 -4.17 4.73 3.86
CA LEU A 331 -5.17 4.50 2.82
C LEU A 331 -4.66 4.87 1.42
N VAL A 332 -3.66 5.76 1.30
CA VAL A 332 -3.09 6.17 0.01
C VAL A 332 -1.84 5.35 -0.28
N LYS A 333 -0.65 5.75 0.16
CA LYS A 333 0.59 4.98 -0.09
C LYS A 333 0.52 3.59 0.53
N GLY A 334 -0.18 3.44 1.64
CA GLY A 334 -0.38 2.15 2.29
C GLY A 334 -1.41 1.22 1.61
N ALA A 335 -2.20 1.72 0.64
CA ALA A 335 -3.27 0.92 0.01
C ALA A 335 -3.62 1.43 -1.40
N ALA A 336 -4.56 2.38 -1.53
CA ALA A 336 -5.16 2.75 -2.80
C ALA A 336 -4.17 3.46 -3.75
N GLY A 337 -3.32 4.34 -3.24
CA GLY A 337 -2.33 5.04 -4.06
C GLY A 337 -1.25 4.09 -4.58
N GLN A 338 -0.80 3.13 -3.76
CA GLN A 338 0.10 2.07 -4.20
C GLN A 338 -0.52 1.22 -5.32
N ALA A 339 -1.83 0.92 -5.22
CA ALA A 339 -2.54 0.18 -6.25
C ALA A 339 -2.67 0.96 -7.57
N VAL A 340 -2.95 2.27 -7.51
CA VAL A 340 -2.95 3.13 -8.71
C VAL A 340 -1.54 3.24 -9.30
N GLN A 341 -0.50 3.36 -8.48
CA GLN A 341 0.89 3.35 -8.95
C GLN A 341 1.23 2.03 -9.67
N ASN A 342 0.79 0.89 -9.15
CA ASN A 342 0.91 -0.41 -9.81
C ASN A 342 0.20 -0.43 -11.17
N MET A 343 -1.04 0.05 -11.23
CA MET A 343 -1.80 0.16 -12.47
C MET A 343 -1.05 1.03 -13.49
N ASN A 344 -0.54 2.19 -13.10
CA ASN A 344 0.21 3.07 -13.99
C ASN A 344 1.40 2.37 -14.64
N ILE A 345 2.17 1.60 -13.86
CA ILE A 345 3.30 0.82 -14.37
C ILE A 345 2.85 -0.24 -15.38
N VAL A 346 1.78 -0.99 -15.08
CA VAL A 346 1.26 -2.04 -15.98
C VAL A 346 0.82 -1.47 -17.31
N PHE A 347 0.18 -0.31 -17.31
CA PHE A 347 -0.31 0.33 -18.54
C PHE A 347 0.69 1.30 -19.17
N GLY A 348 1.94 1.33 -18.69
CA GLY A 348 3.02 2.13 -19.28
C GLY A 348 2.87 3.64 -19.08
N LEU A 349 2.07 4.04 -18.08
CA LEU A 349 1.93 5.44 -17.69
C LEU A 349 3.06 5.88 -16.75
N GLU A 350 3.25 7.19 -16.61
CA GLU A 350 4.09 7.73 -15.54
C GLU A 350 3.51 7.34 -14.18
N GLU A 351 4.35 6.84 -13.26
CA GLU A 351 3.91 6.31 -11.98
C GLU A 351 3.08 7.28 -11.14
N ASN A 352 3.30 8.58 -11.30
CA ASN A 352 2.63 9.64 -10.58
C ASN A 352 1.36 10.18 -11.26
N THR A 353 0.95 9.63 -12.40
CA THR A 353 -0.30 10.02 -13.07
C THR A 353 -1.48 9.78 -12.11
N GLY A 354 -2.32 10.78 -11.92
CA GLY A 354 -3.45 10.74 -10.97
C GLY A 354 -3.07 10.71 -9.48
N LEU A 355 -1.76 10.79 -9.14
CA LEU A 355 -1.25 10.68 -7.75
C LEU A 355 -0.45 11.91 -7.29
N CYS A 356 -0.58 13.05 -7.97
CA CYS A 356 0.16 14.28 -7.65
C CYS A 356 -0.49 15.12 -6.52
N GLN A 357 -1.38 14.55 -5.72
CA GLN A 357 -2.04 15.31 -4.65
C GLN A 357 -1.03 15.82 -3.63
N VAL A 358 -1.13 17.10 -3.30
CA VAL A 358 -0.39 17.70 -2.20
C VAL A 358 -0.98 17.21 -0.87
N PRO A 359 -0.15 16.86 0.11
CA PRO A 359 -0.66 16.48 1.44
C PRO A 359 -1.57 17.55 2.04
N ILE A 360 -2.64 17.11 2.70
CA ILE A 360 -3.62 18.01 3.33
C ILE A 360 -3.11 18.43 4.70
N PHE A 361 -3.01 19.75 4.93
CA PHE A 361 -2.62 20.33 6.21
C PHE A 361 -3.31 21.68 6.44
N PRO A 362 -3.81 21.99 7.67
CA PRO A 362 -4.12 21.04 8.75
C PRO A 362 -5.28 20.12 8.34
N ALA A 363 -5.39 18.93 8.99
CA ALA A 363 -6.40 17.93 8.66
C ALA A 363 -6.85 17.13 9.90
#